data_12ed46d82dc18aaae69db05ec3411ea6
#
_entry.id   12ed46d82dc18aaae69db05ec3411ea6
#
_cell.length_a   1.000
_cell.length_b   1.000
_cell.length_c   1.000
_cell.angle_alpha   90.00
_cell.angle_beta   90.00
_cell.angle_gamma   90.00
#
_symmetry.space_group_name_H-M   'P 1'
#
loop_
_entity.id
_entity.type
_entity.pdbx_description
1 polymer ?
#
loop_
_entity_poly.entity_id
_entity_poly.type
_entity_poly.pdbx_seq_one_letter_code
_entity_poly.pdbx_strand_id
1 'polypeptide(L)'
;MLFRSSVIGYYCALARRDSIPFQARANIPASLSTDEIDLCLILSNLLENALEASLKTAPDRRRIDLTIYPHFTHLLLIQVKNTFEDEIQEKGGIFQSSKRSSDGIGIQSVRRICEKNGGASNFSCENGVFIAQIMLRMDSE
;
A
#
# COMPACT_ATOMS: atom_id res chain seq x y z
N MET A 1 4.28 2.12 -22.32
CA MET A 1 3.65 1.22 -21.37
C MET A 1 4.02 1.60 -19.95
N LEU A 2 3.05 1.71 -19.10
CA LEU A 2 3.29 2.10 -17.73
C LEU A 2 3.19 0.87 -16.84
N PHE A 3 4.30 0.50 -16.24
CA PHE A 3 4.34 -0.67 -15.36
C PHE A 3 3.42 -0.51 -14.17
N ARG A 4 3.24 0.73 -13.71
CA ARG A 4 2.38 0.99 -12.55
C ARG A 4 0.95 0.51 -12.81
N SER A 5 0.44 0.73 -14.02
CA SER A 5 -0.90 0.26 -14.35
C SER A 5 -0.97 -1.25 -14.34
N SER A 6 0.09 -1.90 -14.80
CA SER A 6 0.13 -3.36 -14.81
C SER A 6 0.15 -3.92 -13.41
N VAL A 7 0.87 -3.27 -12.50
CA VAL A 7 0.92 -3.73 -11.12
C VAL A 7 -0.46 -3.64 -10.48
N ILE A 8 -1.12 -2.50 -10.63
CA ILE A 8 -2.44 -2.32 -10.06
C ILE A 8 -3.43 -3.32 -10.65
N GLY A 9 -3.39 -3.51 -11.97
CA GLY A 9 -4.28 -4.44 -12.63
C GLY A 9 -4.06 -5.88 -12.16
N TYR A 10 -2.80 -6.24 -11.95
CA TYR A 10 -2.48 -7.58 -11.49
C TYR A 10 -3.11 -7.86 -10.12
N TYR A 11 -2.96 -6.94 -9.19
CA TYR A 11 -3.52 -7.16 -7.86
C TYR A 11 -5.03 -7.02 -7.83
N CYS A 12 -5.58 -6.21 -8.72
CA CYS A 12 -7.02 -6.14 -8.86
C CYS A 12 -7.57 -7.50 -9.30
N ALA A 13 -6.88 -8.16 -10.24
CA ALA A 13 -7.31 -9.46 -10.71
C ALA A 13 -7.18 -10.52 -9.62
N LEU A 14 -6.11 -10.47 -8.84
CA LEU A 14 -5.96 -11.41 -7.74
C LEU A 14 -7.06 -11.22 -6.70
N ALA A 15 -7.38 -9.98 -6.38
CA ALA A 15 -8.43 -9.71 -5.41
C ALA A 15 -9.77 -10.23 -5.91
N ARG A 16 -10.05 -10.01 -7.19
CA ARG A 16 -11.28 -10.49 -7.78
C ARG A 16 -11.36 -12.01 -7.74
N ARG A 17 -10.26 -12.66 -8.02
CA ARG A 17 -10.22 -14.13 -7.96
C ARG A 17 -10.59 -14.61 -6.56
N ASP A 18 -10.17 -13.90 -5.54
CA ASP A 18 -10.42 -14.29 -4.16
C ASP A 18 -11.65 -13.62 -3.57
N SER A 19 -12.47 -13.01 -4.42
CA SER A 19 -13.72 -12.36 -4.00
C SER A 19 -13.49 -11.27 -2.97
N ILE A 20 -12.42 -10.52 -3.13
CA ILE A 20 -12.14 -9.38 -2.26
C ILE A 20 -12.55 -8.12 -2.99
N PRO A 21 -13.48 -7.34 -2.45
CA PRO A 21 -13.83 -6.06 -3.06
C PRO A 21 -12.59 -5.16 -3.10
N PHE A 22 -12.27 -4.70 -4.28
CA PHE A 22 -11.08 -3.91 -4.51
C PHE A 22 -11.48 -2.68 -5.30
N GLN A 23 -11.25 -1.52 -4.73
CA GLN A 23 -11.54 -0.28 -5.40
C GLN A 23 -10.26 0.52 -5.57
N ALA A 24 -9.97 0.93 -6.78
CA ALA A 24 -8.78 1.71 -7.08
C ALA A 24 -9.17 3.01 -7.74
N ARG A 25 -8.66 4.10 -7.19
CA ARG A 25 -8.80 5.42 -7.78
C ARG A 25 -7.41 5.97 -7.92
N ALA A 26 -6.92 6.00 -9.13
CA ALA A 26 -5.53 6.38 -9.35
C ALA A 26 -5.44 7.50 -10.36
N ASN A 27 -4.83 8.58 -9.94
CA ASN A 27 -4.51 9.70 -10.80
C ASN A 27 -3.03 9.97 -10.65
N ILE A 28 -2.24 9.33 -11.50
CA ILE A 28 -0.80 9.38 -11.40
C ILE A 28 -0.27 10.26 -12.53
N PRO A 29 0.48 11.31 -12.19
CA PRO A 29 1.05 12.15 -13.24
C PRO A 29 2.00 11.36 -14.10
N ALA A 30 2.11 11.75 -15.36
CA ALA A 30 3.01 11.08 -16.29
C ALA A 30 4.45 11.24 -15.85
N SER A 31 4.74 12.35 -15.20
CA SER A 31 6.10 12.69 -14.82
C SER A 31 6.23 12.66 -13.30
N LEU A 32 7.12 11.84 -12.80
CA LEU A 32 7.39 11.73 -11.37
C LEU A 32 8.88 11.77 -11.12
N SER A 33 9.27 12.33 -9.97
CA SER A 33 10.66 12.26 -9.56
C SER A 33 11.04 10.85 -9.16
N THR A 34 10.10 10.12 -8.61
CA THR A 34 10.36 8.76 -8.15
C THR A 34 10.56 7.86 -9.35
N ASP A 35 11.60 7.05 -9.26
CA ASP A 35 11.89 6.07 -10.30
C ASP A 35 10.70 5.14 -10.50
N GLU A 36 10.44 4.79 -11.74
CA GLU A 36 9.29 3.95 -12.08
C GLU A 36 9.39 2.58 -11.40
N ILE A 37 10.58 2.02 -11.34
CA ILE A 37 10.75 0.72 -10.69
C ILE A 37 10.47 0.83 -9.21
N ASP A 38 10.96 1.90 -8.59
CA ASP A 38 10.71 2.11 -7.16
C ASP A 38 9.23 2.28 -6.88
N LEU A 39 8.53 3.01 -7.74
CA LEU A 39 7.10 3.19 -7.58
C LEU A 39 6.39 1.85 -7.65
N CYS A 40 6.76 1.01 -8.62
CA CYS A 40 6.16 -0.31 -8.76
C CYS A 40 6.46 -1.19 -7.55
N LEU A 41 7.65 -1.07 -6.98
CA LEU A 41 7.98 -1.84 -5.79
C LEU A 41 7.14 -1.40 -4.59
N ILE A 42 6.94 -0.10 -4.45
CA ILE A 42 6.08 0.40 -3.39
C ILE A 42 4.68 -0.17 -3.55
N LEU A 43 4.12 -0.05 -4.75
CA LEU A 43 2.76 -0.50 -4.99
C LEU A 43 2.61 -2.00 -4.77
N SER A 44 3.54 -2.79 -5.30
CA SER A 44 3.42 -4.23 -5.17
C SER A 44 3.55 -4.67 -3.72
N ASN A 45 4.47 -4.07 -2.97
CA ASN A 45 4.61 -4.43 -1.56
C ASN A 45 3.37 -4.06 -0.76
N LEU A 46 2.81 -2.87 -1.01
CA LEU A 46 1.62 -2.45 -0.30
C LEU A 46 0.42 -3.31 -0.65
N LEU A 47 0.23 -3.60 -1.93
CA LEU A 47 -0.93 -4.37 -2.36
C LEU A 47 -0.81 -5.84 -1.98
N GLU A 48 0.40 -6.38 -2.00
CA GLU A 48 0.60 -7.75 -1.55
C GLU A 48 0.25 -7.87 -0.07
N ASN A 49 0.67 -6.90 0.71
CA ASN A 49 0.37 -6.86 2.14
C ASN A 49 -1.14 -6.79 2.37
N ALA A 50 -1.81 -5.94 1.61
CA ALA A 50 -3.25 -5.77 1.76
C ALA A 50 -3.99 -7.05 1.39
N LEU A 51 -3.54 -7.71 0.32
CA LEU A 51 -4.16 -8.95 -0.12
C LEU A 51 -4.01 -10.03 0.94
N GLU A 52 -2.82 -10.18 1.48
CA GLU A 52 -2.59 -11.19 2.50
C GLU A 52 -3.43 -10.95 3.74
N ALA A 53 -3.52 -9.68 4.16
CA ALA A 53 -4.32 -9.36 5.33
C ALA A 53 -5.79 -9.63 5.09
N SER A 54 -6.27 -9.28 3.89
CA SER A 54 -7.68 -9.51 3.57
C SER A 54 -8.03 -10.99 3.55
N LEU A 55 -7.11 -11.82 3.09
CA LEU A 55 -7.37 -13.25 3.05
C LEU A 55 -7.53 -13.85 4.45
N LYS A 56 -7.00 -13.20 5.46
CA LYS A 56 -7.15 -13.63 6.84
C LYS A 56 -8.39 -13.04 7.50
N THR A 57 -9.11 -12.21 6.78
CA THR A 57 -10.31 -11.57 7.27
C THR A 57 -11.53 -12.38 6.84
N ALA A 58 -12.58 -12.38 7.64
CA ALA A 58 -13.79 -13.07 7.28
C ALA A 58 -14.26 -12.58 5.90
N PRO A 59 -14.72 -13.51 5.03
CA PRO A 59 -15.01 -13.14 3.65
C PRO A 59 -15.97 -11.98 3.50
N ASP A 60 -16.93 -11.84 4.39
CA ASP A 60 -17.92 -10.79 4.27
C ASP A 60 -17.41 -9.42 4.72
N ARG A 61 -16.18 -9.35 5.22
CA ARG A 61 -15.61 -8.10 5.69
C ARG A 61 -14.35 -7.70 4.94
N ARG A 62 -14.01 -8.43 3.91
CA ARG A 62 -12.80 -8.15 3.13
C ARG A 62 -13.01 -6.92 2.27
N ARG A 63 -11.98 -6.07 2.24
CA ARG A 63 -12.05 -4.89 1.41
C ARG A 63 -10.66 -4.27 1.27
N ILE A 64 -10.33 -3.86 0.06
CA ILE A 64 -9.09 -3.14 -0.21
C ILE A 64 -9.43 -1.89 -1.00
N ASP A 65 -8.91 -0.76 -0.55
CA ASP A 65 -9.08 0.51 -1.25
C ASP A 65 -7.71 1.09 -1.54
N LEU A 66 -7.48 1.40 -2.79
CA LEU A 66 -6.26 2.06 -3.22
C LEU A 66 -6.62 3.44 -3.76
N THR A 67 -5.96 4.45 -3.26
CA THR A 67 -6.17 5.82 -3.72
C THR A 67 -4.81 6.45 -4.01
N ILE A 68 -4.66 7.01 -5.20
CA ILE A 68 -3.44 7.71 -5.59
C ILE A 68 -3.85 9.01 -6.23
N TYR A 69 -3.36 10.11 -5.69
CA TYR A 69 -3.69 11.40 -6.26
C TYR A 69 -2.67 12.45 -5.86
N PRO A 70 -2.52 13.49 -6.70
CA PRO A 70 -1.64 14.60 -6.34
C PRO A 70 -2.15 15.29 -5.09
N HIS A 71 -1.23 15.64 -4.22
CA HIS A 71 -1.53 16.33 -2.99
C HIS A 71 -0.64 17.56 -2.94
N PHE A 72 -1.23 18.73 -3.09
CA PHE A 72 -0.46 19.95 -3.29
C PHE A 72 0.26 19.87 -4.63
N THR A 73 1.16 20.82 -4.89
CA THR A 73 1.78 20.91 -6.21
C THR A 73 2.89 19.92 -6.43
N HIS A 74 3.52 19.47 -5.37
CA HIS A 74 4.75 18.69 -5.53
C HIS A 74 4.69 17.29 -4.99
N LEU A 75 3.57 16.89 -4.44
CA LEU A 75 3.48 15.62 -3.74
C LEU A 75 2.45 14.71 -4.37
N LEU A 76 2.74 13.42 -4.31
CA LEU A 76 1.80 12.38 -4.71
C LEU A 76 1.48 11.55 -3.48
N LEU A 77 0.21 11.40 -3.20
CA LEU A 77 -0.22 10.60 -2.06
C LEU A 77 -0.70 9.26 -2.54
N ILE A 78 -0.18 8.21 -1.94
CA ILE A 78 -0.63 6.85 -2.18
C ILE A 78 -1.17 6.31 -0.88
N GLN A 79 -2.40 5.84 -0.89
CA GLN A 79 -3.02 5.31 0.31
C GLN A 79 -3.64 3.97 0.00
N VAL A 80 -3.30 2.98 0.81
CA VAL A 80 -3.89 1.65 0.71
C VAL A 80 -4.54 1.34 2.04
N LYS A 81 -5.83 1.06 1.99
CA LYS A 81 -6.56 0.65 3.18
C LYS A 81 -7.07 -0.76 2.99
N ASN A 82 -6.99 -1.55 4.02
CA ASN A 82 -7.55 -2.89 3.96
C ASN A 82 -8.09 -3.26 5.33
N THR A 83 -9.18 -4.01 5.32
CA THR A 83 -9.69 -4.57 6.57
C THR A 83 -8.76 -5.65 7.04
N PHE A 84 -8.76 -5.87 8.35
CA PHE A 84 -8.00 -6.96 8.90
C PHE A 84 -8.64 -7.39 10.21
N GLU A 85 -8.50 -8.67 10.51
CA GLU A 85 -8.98 -9.22 11.76
C GLU A 85 -7.91 -9.93 12.48
N ASP A 86 -6.75 -9.87 11.93
CA ASP A 86 -5.62 -10.51 12.52
C ASP A 86 -5.47 -9.99 13.92
N GLU A 87 -5.03 -10.85 14.79
CA GLU A 87 -4.78 -10.44 16.14
C GLU A 87 -3.49 -9.73 16.21
N ILE A 88 -3.56 -8.47 15.95
CA ILE A 88 -2.40 -7.62 16.02
C ILE A 88 -2.11 -7.43 17.49
N GLN A 89 -0.94 -7.84 17.90
CA GLN A 89 -0.56 -7.72 19.28
C GLN A 89 0.22 -6.46 19.47
N GLU A 90 -0.24 -5.60 20.34
CA GLU A 90 0.50 -4.40 20.66
C GLU A 90 1.20 -4.59 21.97
N LYS A 91 2.30 -5.26 21.92
CA LYS A 91 3.04 -5.52 23.13
C LYS A 91 4.09 -4.46 23.32
N GLY A 92 3.96 -3.75 24.41
CA GLY A 92 4.90 -2.69 24.69
C GLY A 92 4.82 -1.57 23.69
N GLY A 93 3.66 -1.37 23.12
CA GLY A 93 3.49 -0.30 22.18
C GLY A 93 4.02 -0.60 20.79
N ILE A 94 4.51 -1.79 20.58
CA ILE A 94 5.04 -2.18 19.29
C ILE A 94 3.99 -2.94 18.53
N PHE A 95 3.75 -2.47 17.32
CA PHE A 95 2.78 -3.10 16.45
C PHE A 95 3.34 -4.41 15.96
N GLN A 96 2.70 -5.49 16.32
CA GLN A 96 3.15 -6.81 15.91
C GLN A 96 2.01 -7.56 15.28
N SER A 97 2.27 -8.11 14.14
CA SER A 97 1.32 -8.94 13.45
C SER A 97 1.64 -10.40 13.75
N SER A 98 0.65 -11.26 13.74
CA SER A 98 0.90 -12.67 13.84
C SER A 98 1.60 -13.19 12.62
N LYS A 99 1.75 -12.37 11.63
CA LYS A 99 2.43 -12.76 10.41
C LYS A 99 3.91 -12.85 10.62
N ARG A 100 4.51 -13.41 9.66
CA ARG A 100 5.92 -13.61 9.70
C ARG A 100 6.68 -12.37 9.42
N SER A 101 7.97 -12.53 9.51
CA SER A 101 8.87 -11.46 9.20
C SER A 101 8.77 -11.00 7.75
N SER A 102 8.21 -11.82 6.88
CA SER A 102 8.10 -11.41 5.49
C SER A 102 7.24 -10.16 5.34
N ASP A 103 6.22 -10.02 6.19
CA ASP A 103 5.37 -8.84 6.13
C ASP A 103 6.13 -7.61 6.60
N GLY A 104 6.94 -7.80 7.64
CA GLY A 104 7.77 -6.71 8.11
C GLY A 104 8.76 -6.28 7.07
N ILE A 105 9.27 -7.24 6.30
CA ILE A 105 10.22 -6.94 5.25
C ILE A 105 9.57 -6.06 4.19
N GLY A 106 8.34 -6.37 3.83
CA GLY A 106 7.64 -5.59 2.83
C GLY A 106 7.45 -4.14 3.25
N ILE A 107 7.05 -3.93 4.50
CA ILE A 107 6.87 -2.58 5.01
C ILE A 107 8.20 -1.87 5.12
N GLN A 108 9.23 -2.56 5.59
CA GLN A 108 10.53 -1.94 5.67
C GLN A 108 11.08 -1.56 4.32
N SER A 109 10.81 -2.39 3.31
CA SER A 109 11.23 -2.06 1.96
C SER A 109 10.55 -0.78 1.48
N VAL A 110 9.25 -0.65 1.76
CA VAL A 110 8.53 0.54 1.36
C VAL A 110 9.12 1.77 2.04
N ARG A 111 9.39 1.68 3.33
CA ARG A 111 9.99 2.81 4.05
C ARG A 111 11.33 3.20 3.45
N ARG A 112 12.15 2.20 3.17
CA ARG A 112 13.48 2.46 2.64
C ARG A 112 13.40 3.12 1.26
N ILE A 113 12.50 2.63 0.41
CA ILE A 113 12.36 3.20 -0.92
C ILE A 113 11.83 4.62 -0.83
N CYS A 114 10.89 4.87 0.07
CA CYS A 114 10.37 6.23 0.25
C CYS A 114 11.48 7.18 0.69
N GLU A 115 12.28 6.76 1.66
CA GLU A 115 13.36 7.62 2.14
C GLU A 115 14.37 7.89 1.04
N LYS A 116 14.68 6.87 0.27
CA LYS A 116 15.62 7.02 -0.83
C LYS A 116 15.16 8.07 -1.82
N ASN A 117 13.85 8.19 -2.00
CA ASN A 117 13.27 9.11 -2.96
C ASN A 117 12.78 10.41 -2.33
N GLY A 118 13.19 10.68 -1.10
CA GLY A 118 12.82 11.92 -0.45
C GLY A 118 11.37 11.99 -0.05
N GLY A 119 10.73 10.86 0.10
CA GLY A 119 9.34 10.81 0.49
C GLY A 119 9.16 10.41 1.94
N ALA A 120 7.92 10.11 2.29
CA ALA A 120 7.59 9.72 3.66
C ALA A 120 6.57 8.61 3.64
N SER A 121 6.54 7.83 4.70
CA SER A 121 5.57 6.75 4.83
C SER A 121 5.00 6.73 6.23
N ASN A 122 3.77 6.30 6.35
CA ASN A 122 3.09 6.21 7.63
C ASN A 122 2.15 5.01 7.59
N PHE A 123 2.18 4.22 8.64
CA PHE A 123 1.35 3.03 8.74
C PHE A 123 0.59 3.08 10.05
N SER A 124 -0.70 2.80 9.99
CA SER A 124 -1.52 2.86 11.19
C SER A 124 -2.65 1.83 11.11
N CYS A 125 -3.24 1.56 12.26
CA CYS A 125 -4.37 0.67 12.37
C CYS A 125 -5.46 1.37 13.13
N GLU A 126 -6.68 1.24 12.65
CA GLU A 126 -7.77 1.92 13.29
C GLU A 126 -9.08 1.20 12.98
N ASN A 127 -9.76 0.74 14.04
CA ASN A 127 -11.09 0.14 13.88
C ASN A 127 -11.12 -1.00 12.87
N GLY A 128 -10.11 -1.85 12.91
CA GLY A 128 -10.09 -3.00 12.03
C GLY A 128 -9.66 -2.69 10.61
N VAL A 129 -9.06 -1.52 10.41
CA VAL A 129 -8.57 -1.13 9.11
C VAL A 129 -7.10 -0.77 9.23
N PHE A 130 -6.30 -1.35 8.36
CA PHE A 130 -4.88 -1.00 8.27
C PHE A 130 -4.72 0.02 7.16
N ILE A 131 -4.01 1.09 7.46
CA ILE A 131 -3.86 2.21 6.53
C ILE A 131 -2.38 2.44 6.28
N ALA A 132 -2.00 2.36 5.02
CA ALA A 132 -0.64 2.70 4.60
C ALA A 132 -0.72 3.99 3.80
N GLN A 133 0.06 4.98 4.19
CA GLN A 133 0.09 6.25 3.50
C GLN A 133 1.50 6.56 3.06
N ILE A 134 1.65 6.83 1.79
CA ILE A 134 2.95 7.09 1.20
C ILE A 134 2.90 8.46 0.52
N MET A 135 3.90 9.27 0.77
CA MET A 135 4.01 10.57 0.15
C MET A 135 5.28 10.60 -0.67
N LEU A 136 5.16 10.86 -1.95
CA LEU A 136 6.31 10.91 -2.85
C LEU A 136 6.36 12.26 -3.52
N ARG A 137 7.55 12.62 -4.00
CA ARG A 137 7.70 13.87 -4.72
C ARG A 137 7.31 13.66 -6.18
N MET A 138 6.62 14.62 -6.73
CA MET A 138 6.16 14.51 -8.11
C MET A 138 7.14 15.05 -9.10
N ASP A 139 7.91 16.05 -8.72
CA ASP A 139 8.89 16.58 -9.65
C ASP A 139 10.14 16.92 -8.89
N SER A 140 11.18 17.23 -9.63
CA SER A 140 12.48 17.44 -9.04
C SER A 140 12.76 18.89 -8.74
N GLU A 141 11.86 19.76 -9.06
CA GLU A 141 12.11 21.18 -8.87
C GLU A 141 11.71 21.66 -7.51
#